data_5de6905315f453253ff0e9e0302239bf
#
_entry.id   5de6905315f453253ff0e9e0302239bf
#
_cell.length_a   1.000
_cell.length_b   1.000
_cell.length_c   1.000
_cell.angle_alpha   90.00
_cell.angle_beta   90.00
_cell.angle_gamma   90.00
#
_symmetry.space_group_name_H-M   'P 1'
#
loop_
_entity.id
_entity.type
_entity.pdbx_description
1 polymer ?
#
loop_
_entity_poly.entity_id
_entity_poly.type
_entity_poly.pdbx_seq_one_letter_code
_entity_poly.pdbx_strand_id
1 'polypeptide(L)'
;MIKKRDCPSLNGQSLKQNGDRIMTKNEWIEKYKDILSDRDMALVDRCYDVLHENILQGEDMPWGSAPAISPWAGQTAGLWNWDSVFHAMTAVRFDGELAKSCIDSFAMFQRENGLLPDVVFPTGRVVDNYSKPPVFPWGVLYVYERERDKEFLRRNYDRSVLYEKFWTQNRYDRGLFYYSAQNNPEDRDYLHPRWESGWDNSPRWDVCPIVELYPVDLNCFMVLFYRSMAKMAEYLGEDASGWAAKEVALTERIENTLFDESQGAYVDRNRLTGIFSTALSPASFMPLFVGIASEERAAAMNVIARDTSKFYPGMPTAAYDCEGYDNDYWRGPTWLNVAFFAVKGLYDYGFTDTACEIREFILSMAYENLPMICENYDSKTRKGRCCKAFSWSAAFLIEFILQF
;
A
#
# COMPACT_ATOMS: atom_id res chain seq x y z
N MET A 1 4.08 14.81 32.15
CA MET A 1 3.76 13.41 32.48
C MET A 1 2.49 13.04 31.70
N ILE A 2 2.65 12.55 30.50
CA ILE A 2 1.53 12.03 29.69
C ILE A 2 1.26 10.60 30.21
N LYS A 3 0.04 10.35 30.68
CA LYS A 3 -0.36 9.03 31.15
C LYS A 3 -0.18 8.04 29.97
N LYS A 4 0.61 6.99 30.19
CA LYS A 4 0.63 5.80 29.30
C LYS A 4 -0.81 5.36 29.07
N ARG A 5 -1.31 5.52 27.86
CA ARG A 5 -2.50 4.82 27.37
C ARG A 5 -2.00 3.56 26.72
N ASP A 6 -2.42 2.43 27.25
CA ASP A 6 -2.25 1.15 26.55
C ASP A 6 -2.94 1.27 25.21
N CYS A 7 -2.18 1.01 24.13
CA CYS A 7 -2.73 0.96 22.79
C CYS A 7 -3.53 -0.35 22.69
N PRO A 8 -4.88 -0.35 22.66
CA PRO A 8 -5.64 -1.57 22.62
C PRO A 8 -5.53 -2.18 21.23
N SER A 9 -4.87 -3.33 21.13
CA SER A 9 -4.90 -4.11 19.89
C SER A 9 -6.31 -4.70 19.71
N LEU A 10 -6.98 -4.31 18.64
CA LEU A 10 -8.24 -4.95 18.20
C LEU A 10 -8.02 -6.32 17.54
N ASN A 11 -6.79 -6.84 17.61
CA ASN A 11 -6.41 -8.15 17.12
C ASN A 11 -6.96 -9.25 18.05
N GLY A 12 -8.13 -9.79 17.76
CA GLY A 12 -8.64 -10.97 18.48
C GLY A 12 -10.14 -11.12 18.57
N GLN A 13 -10.92 -10.12 18.20
CA GLN A 13 -12.36 -10.34 18.10
C GLN A 13 -12.71 -10.96 16.75
N SER A 14 -12.96 -12.27 16.76
CA SER A 14 -13.63 -12.98 15.68
C SER A 14 -14.97 -12.29 15.41
N LEU A 15 -15.00 -11.44 14.37
CA LEU A 15 -16.22 -10.82 13.90
C LEU A 15 -17.07 -11.92 13.28
N LYS A 16 -18.10 -12.39 14.00
CA LYS A 16 -19.12 -13.27 13.41
C LYS A 16 -19.75 -12.56 12.23
N GLN A 17 -19.61 -13.15 11.06
CA GLN A 17 -20.20 -12.71 9.81
C GLN A 17 -21.71 -12.82 9.88
N ASN A 18 -22.40 -11.70 9.57
CA ASN A 18 -23.73 -11.76 9.00
C ASN A 18 -23.52 -11.66 7.48
N GLY A 19 -23.82 -12.74 6.75
CA GLY A 19 -23.68 -12.75 5.28
C GLY A 19 -24.60 -11.74 4.61
N ASP A 20 -24.16 -11.23 3.47
CA ASP A 20 -24.93 -10.58 2.41
C ASP A 20 -25.64 -9.25 2.69
N ARG A 21 -25.31 -8.50 3.73
CA ARG A 21 -25.95 -7.21 3.98
C ARG A 21 -24.94 -6.06 3.93
N ILE A 22 -25.16 -5.12 2.98
CA ILE A 22 -24.49 -3.80 2.99
C ILE A 22 -24.81 -3.12 4.32
N MET A 23 -23.77 -2.78 5.06
CA MET A 23 -23.91 -2.08 6.34
C MET A 23 -24.13 -0.59 6.06
N THR A 24 -25.21 -0.04 6.56
CA THR A 24 -25.43 1.41 6.47
C THR A 24 -24.36 2.16 7.28
N LYS A 25 -24.12 3.43 6.93
CA LYS A 25 -23.20 4.30 7.67
C LYS A 25 -23.48 4.29 9.18
N ASN A 26 -24.76 4.39 9.56
CA ASN A 26 -25.15 4.39 10.98
C ASN A 26 -24.84 3.06 11.68
N GLU A 27 -25.10 1.92 11.03
CA GLU A 27 -24.75 0.61 11.57
C GLU A 27 -23.24 0.44 11.72
N TRP A 28 -22.47 0.95 10.78
CA TRP A 28 -21.02 0.88 10.84
C TRP A 28 -20.45 1.76 11.96
N ILE A 29 -20.95 2.99 12.11
CA ILE A 29 -20.61 3.91 13.20
C ILE A 29 -20.99 3.29 14.56
N GLU A 30 -22.22 2.75 14.68
CA GLU A 30 -22.71 2.12 15.90
C GLU A 30 -21.81 0.96 16.36
N LYS A 31 -21.23 0.21 15.42
CA LYS A 31 -20.30 -0.90 15.72
C LYS A 31 -19.05 -0.44 16.48
N TYR A 32 -18.61 0.79 16.29
CA TYR A 32 -17.36 1.31 16.86
C TYR A 32 -17.56 2.37 17.96
N LYS A 33 -18.78 2.81 18.25
CA LYS A 33 -19.09 3.90 19.18
C LYS A 33 -18.57 3.72 20.61
N ASP A 34 -18.52 2.47 21.08
CA ASP A 34 -18.07 2.14 22.43
C ASP A 34 -16.53 1.88 22.49
N ILE A 35 -15.87 1.89 21.34
CA ILE A 35 -14.46 1.54 21.20
C ILE A 35 -13.62 2.77 20.87
N LEU A 36 -14.14 3.65 20.00
CA LEU A 36 -13.42 4.83 19.50
C LEU A 36 -13.75 6.07 20.34
N SER A 37 -12.78 6.99 20.41
CA SER A 37 -13.03 8.31 20.97
C SER A 37 -13.93 9.14 20.02
N ASP A 38 -14.58 10.19 20.55
CA ASP A 38 -15.38 11.11 19.72
C ASP A 38 -14.60 11.70 18.54
N ARG A 39 -13.32 11.96 18.76
CA ARG A 39 -12.40 12.49 17.73
C ARG A 39 -12.14 11.47 16.64
N ASP A 40 -11.87 10.21 17.01
CA ASP A 40 -11.66 9.12 16.07
C ASP A 40 -12.93 8.83 15.29
N MET A 41 -14.08 8.85 15.98
CA MET A 41 -15.39 8.68 15.33
C MET A 41 -15.66 9.75 14.28
N ALA A 42 -15.38 11.01 14.58
CA ALA A 42 -15.57 12.11 13.62
C ALA A 42 -14.67 11.93 12.38
N LEU A 43 -13.43 11.47 12.57
CA LEU A 43 -12.50 11.19 11.47
C LEU A 43 -12.97 9.99 10.63
N VAL A 44 -13.35 8.90 11.28
CA VAL A 44 -13.85 7.68 10.63
C VAL A 44 -15.14 7.97 9.86
N ASP A 45 -16.06 8.76 10.44
CA ASP A 45 -17.30 9.21 9.79
C ASP A 45 -16.99 9.99 8.51
N ARG A 46 -16.08 10.95 8.57
CA ARG A 46 -15.67 11.71 7.38
C ARG A 46 -14.94 10.85 6.34
N CYS A 47 -14.09 9.93 6.77
CA CYS A 47 -13.42 9.00 5.86
C CYS A 47 -14.42 8.10 5.12
N TYR A 48 -15.47 7.62 5.80
CA TYR A 48 -16.56 6.88 5.17
C TYR A 48 -17.23 7.70 4.06
N ASP A 49 -17.55 8.98 4.35
CA ASP A 49 -18.15 9.87 3.34
C ASP A 49 -17.22 10.06 2.14
N VAL A 50 -15.92 10.27 2.36
CA VAL A 50 -14.95 10.45 1.27
C VAL A 50 -14.86 9.20 0.39
N LEU A 51 -14.90 8.00 0.96
CA LEU A 51 -14.92 6.77 0.17
C LEU A 51 -16.17 6.70 -0.73
N HIS A 52 -17.35 7.09 -0.20
CA HIS A 52 -18.61 7.06 -0.95
C HIS A 52 -18.73 8.19 -1.97
N GLU A 53 -18.23 9.39 -1.66
CA GLU A 53 -18.18 10.53 -2.59
C GLU A 53 -17.34 10.22 -3.85
N ASN A 54 -16.42 9.26 -3.76
CA ASN A 54 -15.53 8.86 -4.85
C ASN A 54 -15.96 7.57 -5.57
N ILE A 55 -17.16 7.05 -5.31
CA ILE A 55 -17.68 5.90 -6.06
C ILE A 55 -18.01 6.35 -7.48
N LEU A 56 -17.44 5.66 -8.45
CA LEU A 56 -17.79 5.73 -9.86
C LEU A 56 -18.79 4.63 -10.18
N GLN A 57 -19.93 4.96 -10.72
CA GLN A 57 -20.96 4.02 -11.10
C GLN A 57 -21.79 4.57 -12.27
N GLY A 58 -22.18 3.71 -13.21
CA GLY A 58 -23.03 4.05 -14.34
C GLY A 58 -23.03 2.93 -15.37
N GLU A 59 -24.08 2.83 -16.17
CA GLU A 59 -24.19 1.80 -17.22
C GLU A 59 -23.13 1.97 -18.31
N ASP A 60 -22.68 3.21 -18.54
CA ASP A 60 -21.69 3.55 -19.58
C ASP A 60 -20.23 3.40 -19.10
N MET A 61 -19.98 2.92 -17.87
CA MET A 61 -18.62 2.71 -17.40
C MET A 61 -17.96 1.55 -18.17
N PRO A 62 -16.67 1.67 -18.54
CA PRO A 62 -16.00 0.63 -19.33
C PRO A 62 -15.89 -0.71 -18.61
N TRP A 63 -16.04 -0.75 -17.29
CA TRP A 63 -16.09 -1.96 -16.46
C TRP A 63 -17.52 -2.41 -16.14
N GLY A 64 -18.56 -1.78 -16.75
CA GLY A 64 -19.96 -2.09 -16.51
C GLY A 64 -20.57 -1.29 -15.36
N SER A 65 -21.80 -1.62 -14.97
CA SER A 65 -22.55 -0.88 -13.95
C SER A 65 -22.11 -1.09 -12.49
N ALA A 66 -21.14 -1.96 -12.26
CA ALA A 66 -20.64 -2.24 -10.91
C ALA A 66 -19.96 -1.00 -10.29
N PRO A 67 -20.29 -0.64 -9.02
CA PRO A 67 -19.66 0.49 -8.36
C PRO A 67 -18.19 0.21 -8.04
N ALA A 68 -17.32 1.20 -8.21
CA ALA A 68 -15.92 1.09 -7.81
C ALA A 68 -15.38 2.43 -7.32
N ILE A 69 -14.46 2.42 -6.36
CA ILE A 69 -13.93 3.64 -5.73
C ILE A 69 -12.73 4.13 -6.53
N SER A 70 -12.79 5.41 -6.94
CA SER A 70 -11.66 6.18 -7.47
C SER A 70 -10.88 6.83 -6.32
N PRO A 71 -9.57 7.05 -6.42
CA PRO A 71 -8.85 7.83 -5.43
C PRO A 71 -9.39 9.27 -5.31
N TRP A 72 -9.89 9.81 -6.41
CA TRP A 72 -10.51 11.12 -6.49
C TRP A 72 -11.53 11.20 -7.65
N ALA A 73 -12.71 11.74 -7.40
CA ALA A 73 -13.78 11.88 -8.39
C ALA A 73 -13.64 13.11 -9.32
N GLY A 74 -12.48 13.79 -9.33
CA GLY A 74 -12.20 14.95 -10.17
C GLY A 74 -11.75 14.59 -11.59
N GLN A 75 -11.00 15.48 -12.24
CA GLN A 75 -10.59 15.34 -13.64
C GLN A 75 -9.75 14.09 -13.96
N THR A 76 -9.09 13.52 -12.95
CA THR A 76 -8.28 12.30 -13.05
C THR A 76 -8.98 11.09 -12.45
N ALA A 77 -10.32 11.13 -12.33
CA ALA A 77 -11.10 9.98 -11.88
C ALA A 77 -10.80 8.75 -12.70
N GLY A 78 -10.60 7.60 -12.02
CA GLY A 78 -10.27 6.35 -12.66
C GLY A 78 -10.03 5.23 -11.65
N LEU A 79 -9.98 4.01 -12.12
CA LEU A 79 -9.62 2.85 -11.30
C LEU A 79 -8.11 2.64 -11.39
N TRP A 80 -7.40 3.22 -10.43
CA TRP A 80 -5.95 3.06 -10.28
C TRP A 80 -5.66 1.75 -9.57
N ASN A 81 -4.70 0.99 -10.07
CA ASN A 81 -4.44 -0.40 -9.69
C ASN A 81 -4.31 -0.60 -8.16
N TRP A 82 -3.21 -0.14 -7.55
CA TRP A 82 -2.99 -0.36 -6.11
C TRP A 82 -3.98 0.38 -5.22
N ASP A 83 -4.48 1.56 -5.67
CA ASP A 83 -5.54 2.31 -4.99
C ASP A 83 -6.82 1.47 -4.90
N SER A 84 -7.25 0.84 -5.99
CA SER A 84 -8.43 -0.02 -6.01
C SER A 84 -8.30 -1.19 -5.03
N VAL A 85 -7.09 -1.74 -4.89
CA VAL A 85 -6.79 -2.78 -3.90
C VAL A 85 -6.92 -2.23 -2.47
N PHE A 86 -6.36 -1.08 -2.18
CA PHE A 86 -6.46 -0.46 -0.85
C PHE A 86 -7.89 -0.06 -0.51
N HIS A 87 -8.64 0.46 -1.49
CA HIS A 87 -10.07 0.73 -1.32
C HIS A 87 -10.84 -0.55 -0.98
N ALA A 88 -10.61 -1.64 -1.71
CA ALA A 88 -11.26 -2.93 -1.45
C ALA A 88 -10.97 -3.44 -0.04
N MET A 89 -9.72 -3.36 0.42
CA MET A 89 -9.32 -3.81 1.75
C MET A 89 -10.04 -3.05 2.88
N THR A 90 -10.37 -1.79 2.67
CA THR A 90 -11.14 -1.01 3.64
C THR A 90 -12.64 -1.16 3.42
N ALA A 91 -13.13 -1.13 2.17
CA ALA A 91 -14.54 -1.27 1.84
C ALA A 91 -15.15 -2.58 2.38
N VAL A 92 -14.41 -3.68 2.41
CA VAL A 92 -14.87 -4.97 2.92
C VAL A 92 -15.31 -4.94 4.39
N ARG A 93 -14.97 -3.88 5.12
CA ARG A 93 -15.41 -3.68 6.51
C ARG A 93 -16.89 -3.29 6.63
N PHE A 94 -17.48 -2.73 5.56
CA PHE A 94 -18.85 -2.24 5.55
C PHE A 94 -19.66 -2.68 4.31
N ASP A 95 -19.00 -3.01 3.19
CA ASP A 95 -19.64 -3.42 1.94
C ASP A 95 -18.74 -4.41 1.18
N GLY A 96 -19.02 -5.70 1.29
CA GLY A 96 -18.25 -6.76 0.64
C GLY A 96 -18.42 -6.76 -0.88
N GLU A 97 -19.60 -6.41 -1.40
CA GLU A 97 -19.84 -6.33 -2.85
C GLU A 97 -19.06 -5.18 -3.48
N LEU A 98 -19.06 -4.00 -2.84
CA LEU A 98 -18.22 -2.88 -3.27
C LEU A 98 -16.74 -3.25 -3.24
N ALA A 99 -16.29 -3.95 -2.21
CA ALA A 99 -14.90 -4.41 -2.11
C ALA A 99 -14.51 -5.35 -3.25
N LYS A 100 -15.34 -6.35 -3.55
CA LYS A 100 -15.13 -7.26 -4.69
C LYS A 100 -15.13 -6.50 -6.01
N SER A 101 -16.05 -5.57 -6.16
CA SER A 101 -16.17 -4.74 -7.33
C SER A 101 -14.95 -3.84 -7.57
N CYS A 102 -14.38 -3.23 -6.53
CA CYS A 102 -13.13 -2.47 -6.63
C CYS A 102 -11.98 -3.31 -7.21
N ILE A 103 -11.90 -4.60 -6.86
CA ILE A 103 -10.91 -5.53 -7.40
C ILE A 103 -11.22 -5.92 -8.85
N ASP A 104 -12.44 -6.41 -9.10
CA ASP A 104 -12.79 -7.00 -10.38
C ASP A 104 -12.87 -5.97 -11.52
N SER A 105 -13.33 -4.75 -11.21
CA SER A 105 -13.58 -3.70 -12.21
C SER A 105 -12.32 -3.23 -12.94
N PHE A 106 -11.16 -3.16 -12.26
CA PHE A 106 -9.93 -2.87 -12.99
C PHE A 106 -9.23 -4.14 -13.50
N ALA A 107 -9.33 -5.26 -12.76
CA ALA A 107 -8.65 -6.50 -13.10
C ALA A 107 -9.21 -7.18 -14.38
N MET A 108 -10.43 -6.85 -14.78
CA MET A 108 -10.99 -7.34 -16.04
C MET A 108 -10.25 -6.83 -17.28
N PHE A 109 -9.46 -5.75 -17.15
CA PHE A 109 -8.60 -5.19 -18.20
C PHE A 109 -7.19 -5.80 -18.21
N GLN A 110 -6.97 -6.93 -17.51
CA GLN A 110 -5.71 -7.64 -17.56
C GLN A 110 -5.36 -8.04 -19.00
N ARG A 111 -4.13 -7.77 -19.43
CA ARG A 111 -3.64 -8.15 -20.74
C ARG A 111 -3.38 -9.67 -20.84
N GLU A 112 -3.34 -10.18 -22.04
CA GLU A 112 -3.02 -11.60 -22.31
C GLU A 112 -1.64 -12.03 -21.76
N ASN A 113 -0.67 -11.11 -21.72
CA ASN A 113 0.65 -11.36 -21.13
C ASN A 113 0.65 -11.32 -19.60
N GLY A 114 -0.50 -11.08 -18.97
CA GLY A 114 -0.68 -11.06 -17.52
C GLY A 114 -0.53 -9.69 -16.87
N LEU A 115 -0.12 -8.63 -17.59
CA LEU A 115 -0.02 -7.28 -17.03
C LEU A 115 -1.39 -6.80 -16.57
N LEU A 116 -1.49 -6.36 -15.30
CA LEU A 116 -2.61 -5.56 -14.82
C LEU A 116 -2.33 -4.07 -15.10
N PRO A 117 -3.30 -3.32 -15.65
CA PRO A 117 -3.08 -1.93 -16.05
C PRO A 117 -2.73 -1.04 -14.84
N ASP A 118 -2.10 0.09 -15.10
CA ASP A 118 -1.91 1.16 -14.12
C ASP A 118 -3.24 1.80 -13.74
N VAL A 119 -4.02 2.22 -14.73
CA VAL A 119 -5.32 2.86 -14.53
C VAL A 119 -6.29 2.60 -15.67
N VAL A 120 -7.58 2.49 -15.32
CA VAL A 120 -8.71 2.45 -16.25
C VAL A 120 -9.58 3.69 -16.03
N PHE A 121 -9.68 4.54 -17.04
CA PHE A 121 -10.48 5.76 -16.97
C PHE A 121 -11.95 5.54 -17.38
N PRO A 122 -12.89 6.32 -16.85
CA PRO A 122 -14.32 6.28 -17.27
C PRO A 122 -14.53 6.48 -18.77
N THR A 123 -13.59 7.14 -19.45
CA THR A 123 -13.60 7.34 -20.91
C THR A 123 -13.29 6.09 -21.73
N GLY A 124 -12.96 4.98 -21.08
CA GLY A 124 -12.48 3.75 -21.74
C GLY A 124 -10.98 3.75 -22.06
N ARG A 125 -10.27 4.85 -21.77
CA ARG A 125 -8.80 4.85 -21.89
C ARG A 125 -8.20 3.95 -20.81
N VAL A 126 -7.30 3.08 -21.20
CA VAL A 126 -6.52 2.21 -20.32
C VAL A 126 -5.03 2.54 -20.44
N VAL A 127 -4.33 2.68 -19.31
CA VAL A 127 -2.86 2.80 -19.27
C VAL A 127 -2.32 1.44 -18.85
N ASP A 128 -1.71 0.74 -19.78
CA ASP A 128 -1.30 -0.66 -19.65
C ASP A 128 0.07 -0.97 -20.30
N ASN A 129 0.91 0.04 -20.41
CA ASN A 129 2.32 -0.10 -20.80
C ASN A 129 3.26 -0.29 -19.59
N TYR A 130 2.75 -0.16 -18.40
CA TYR A 130 3.35 -0.48 -17.09
C TYR A 130 2.22 -0.82 -16.09
N SER A 131 2.58 -1.32 -14.94
CA SER A 131 1.65 -1.69 -13.87
C SER A 131 1.80 -0.78 -12.65
N LYS A 132 1.47 -1.26 -11.46
CA LYS A 132 1.74 -0.69 -10.13
C LYS A 132 2.35 -1.75 -9.22
N PRO A 133 2.82 -1.40 -8.01
CA PRO A 133 3.29 -2.39 -7.05
C PRO A 133 2.33 -3.57 -6.91
N PRO A 134 2.85 -4.82 -6.88
CA PRO A 134 2.04 -6.04 -7.06
C PRO A 134 1.26 -6.46 -5.79
N VAL A 135 0.43 -5.57 -5.29
CA VAL A 135 -0.40 -5.78 -4.08
C VAL A 135 -1.72 -6.53 -4.36
N PHE A 136 -2.02 -6.81 -5.63
CA PHE A 136 -3.29 -7.39 -6.07
C PHE A 136 -3.66 -8.69 -5.34
N PRO A 137 -2.84 -9.76 -5.29
CA PRO A 137 -3.23 -11.01 -4.63
C PRO A 137 -3.38 -10.85 -3.11
N TRP A 138 -2.65 -9.93 -2.49
CA TRP A 138 -2.83 -9.60 -1.08
C TRP A 138 -4.22 -9.00 -0.81
N GLY A 139 -4.66 -8.05 -1.64
CA GLY A 139 -6.01 -7.50 -1.53
C GLY A 139 -7.11 -8.53 -1.80
N VAL A 140 -6.94 -9.38 -2.81
CA VAL A 140 -7.86 -10.49 -3.09
C VAL A 140 -8.01 -11.42 -1.89
N LEU A 141 -6.89 -11.85 -1.30
CA LEU A 141 -6.90 -12.70 -0.11
C LEU A 141 -7.60 -11.99 1.06
N TYR A 142 -7.29 -10.72 1.29
CA TYR A 142 -7.86 -9.93 2.38
C TYR A 142 -9.38 -9.81 2.29
N VAL A 143 -9.91 -9.57 1.09
CA VAL A 143 -11.36 -9.54 0.82
C VAL A 143 -11.96 -10.94 0.98
N TYR A 144 -11.34 -11.96 0.39
CA TYR A 144 -11.83 -13.33 0.49
C TYR A 144 -11.93 -13.84 1.94
N GLU A 145 -10.95 -13.54 2.77
CA GLU A 145 -10.97 -14.00 4.17
C GLU A 145 -12.14 -13.45 4.97
N ARG A 146 -12.77 -12.38 4.50
CA ARG A 146 -13.97 -11.77 5.10
C ARG A 146 -15.26 -12.23 4.45
N GLU A 147 -15.30 -12.29 3.11
CA GLU A 147 -16.51 -12.58 2.33
C GLU A 147 -16.72 -14.08 2.06
N ARG A 148 -15.63 -14.86 2.04
CA ARG A 148 -15.65 -16.31 1.77
C ARG A 148 -16.23 -16.69 0.40
N ASP A 149 -16.25 -15.77 -0.56
CA ASP A 149 -16.71 -16.00 -1.92
C ASP A 149 -15.65 -16.77 -2.72
N LYS A 150 -15.88 -18.08 -2.92
CA LYS A 150 -14.93 -18.96 -3.64
C LYS A 150 -14.82 -18.66 -5.11
N GLU A 151 -15.86 -18.13 -5.74
CA GLU A 151 -15.82 -17.77 -7.17
C GLU A 151 -14.97 -16.53 -7.37
N PHE A 152 -15.13 -15.52 -6.47
CA PHE A 152 -14.23 -14.36 -6.42
C PHE A 152 -12.78 -14.79 -6.23
N LEU A 153 -12.52 -15.69 -5.28
CA LEU A 153 -11.17 -16.19 -5.03
C LEU A 153 -10.59 -16.89 -6.26
N ARG A 154 -11.35 -17.82 -6.87
CA ARG A 154 -10.88 -18.60 -8.02
C ARG A 154 -10.48 -17.71 -9.19
N ARG A 155 -11.40 -16.86 -9.65
CA ARG A 155 -11.11 -16.00 -10.83
C ARG A 155 -9.93 -15.06 -10.62
N ASN A 156 -9.73 -14.56 -9.38
CA ASN A 156 -8.64 -13.63 -9.06
C ASN A 156 -7.32 -14.35 -8.73
N TYR A 157 -7.37 -15.60 -8.26
CA TYR A 157 -6.20 -16.48 -8.21
C TYR A 157 -5.64 -16.73 -9.61
N ASP A 158 -6.47 -17.10 -10.56
CA ASP A 158 -6.05 -17.37 -11.95
C ASP A 158 -5.45 -16.10 -12.59
N ARG A 159 -6.04 -14.92 -12.36
CA ARG A 159 -5.46 -13.63 -12.76
C ARG A 159 -4.09 -13.37 -12.11
N SER A 160 -3.96 -13.70 -10.83
CA SER A 160 -2.71 -13.53 -10.08
C SER A 160 -1.60 -14.45 -10.61
N VAL A 161 -1.93 -15.68 -11.05
CA VAL A 161 -0.98 -16.58 -11.71
C VAL A 161 -0.42 -15.95 -12.98
N LEU A 162 -1.27 -15.34 -13.81
CA LEU A 162 -0.84 -14.64 -15.03
C LEU A 162 -0.03 -13.37 -14.69
N TYR A 163 -0.41 -12.65 -13.64
CA TYR A 163 0.29 -11.44 -13.20
C TYR A 163 1.69 -11.76 -12.65
N GLU A 164 1.85 -12.85 -11.89
CA GLU A 164 3.17 -13.33 -11.46
C GLU A 164 4.06 -13.67 -12.65
N LYS A 165 3.51 -14.37 -13.64
CA LYS A 165 4.24 -14.69 -14.87
C LYS A 165 4.73 -13.42 -15.58
N PHE A 166 3.90 -12.37 -15.65
CA PHE A 166 4.31 -11.09 -16.21
C PHE A 166 5.52 -10.51 -15.46
N TRP A 167 5.47 -10.43 -14.11
CA TRP A 167 6.56 -9.90 -13.29
C TRP A 167 7.85 -10.70 -13.47
N THR A 168 7.75 -12.03 -13.40
CA THR A 168 8.91 -12.92 -13.52
C THR A 168 9.56 -12.86 -14.92
N GLN A 169 8.77 -12.70 -15.96
CA GLN A 169 9.30 -12.65 -17.33
C GLN A 169 9.85 -11.27 -17.73
N ASN A 170 9.37 -10.18 -17.12
CA ASN A 170 9.66 -8.83 -17.60
C ASN A 170 10.34 -7.93 -16.57
N ARG A 171 10.35 -8.29 -15.29
CA ARG A 171 10.77 -7.45 -14.15
C ARG A 171 11.66 -8.18 -13.13
N TYR A 172 12.29 -9.27 -13.52
CA TYR A 172 13.09 -10.13 -12.64
C TYR A 172 14.50 -10.34 -13.17
N ASP A 173 15.49 -10.17 -12.30
CA ASP A 173 16.90 -10.36 -12.62
C ASP A 173 17.65 -10.87 -11.36
N ARG A 174 18.43 -11.95 -11.50
CA ARG A 174 19.30 -12.48 -10.46
C ARG A 174 18.66 -12.66 -9.08
N GLY A 175 17.38 -13.04 -9.04
CA GLY A 175 16.67 -13.36 -7.80
C GLY A 175 15.91 -12.19 -7.17
N LEU A 176 15.90 -11.01 -7.79
CA LEU A 176 15.17 -9.82 -7.32
C LEU A 176 14.38 -9.16 -8.46
N PHE A 177 13.39 -8.37 -8.08
CA PHE A 177 12.53 -7.63 -9.00
C PHE A 177 12.98 -6.17 -9.12
N TYR A 178 12.65 -5.55 -10.27
CA TYR A 178 12.92 -4.15 -10.56
C TYR A 178 11.75 -3.51 -11.31
N TYR A 179 11.57 -2.21 -11.18
CA TYR A 179 10.56 -1.46 -11.93
C TYR A 179 11.04 -1.18 -13.36
N SER A 180 10.11 -1.22 -14.31
CA SER A 180 10.37 -0.89 -15.70
C SER A 180 9.07 -0.47 -16.40
N ALA A 181 9.13 -0.25 -17.71
CA ALA A 181 7.97 -0.07 -18.57
C ALA A 181 8.25 -0.72 -19.92
N GLN A 182 7.23 -0.86 -20.77
CA GLN A 182 7.47 -1.23 -22.15
C GLN A 182 8.35 -0.17 -22.79
N ASN A 183 9.33 -0.59 -23.59
CA ASN A 183 10.27 0.30 -24.24
C ASN A 183 9.54 1.44 -24.94
N ASN A 184 9.69 2.63 -24.41
CA ASN A 184 9.27 3.87 -25.04
C ASN A 184 10.51 4.71 -25.29
N PRO A 185 10.97 4.87 -26.55
CA PRO A 185 12.16 5.67 -26.88
C PRO A 185 12.06 7.13 -26.45
N GLU A 186 10.85 7.64 -26.23
CA GLU A 186 10.57 9.00 -25.79
C GLU A 186 10.62 9.17 -24.26
N ASP A 187 10.65 8.07 -23.52
CA ASP A 187 10.69 8.06 -22.03
C ASP A 187 12.12 8.27 -21.52
N ARG A 188 12.71 9.43 -21.83
CA ARG A 188 14.11 9.76 -21.51
C ARG A 188 14.38 9.89 -20.03
N ASP A 189 13.36 10.25 -19.25
CA ASP A 189 13.44 10.49 -17.79
C ASP A 189 12.95 9.31 -16.98
N TYR A 190 12.71 8.17 -17.63
CA TYR A 190 12.15 6.97 -16.99
C TYR A 190 10.83 7.24 -16.23
N LEU A 191 9.98 8.10 -16.75
CA LEU A 191 8.71 8.48 -16.11
C LEU A 191 7.78 7.29 -15.94
N HIS A 192 7.64 6.44 -16.96
CA HIS A 192 6.78 5.27 -16.87
C HIS A 192 7.25 4.26 -15.81
N PRO A 193 8.54 3.89 -15.72
CA PRO A 193 9.04 3.09 -14.59
C PRO A 193 8.87 3.76 -13.21
N ARG A 194 8.99 5.09 -13.11
CA ARG A 194 8.71 5.83 -11.88
C ARG A 194 7.22 5.75 -11.52
N TRP A 195 6.32 5.88 -12.50
CA TRP A 195 4.87 5.71 -12.29
C TRP A 195 4.50 4.25 -11.97
N GLU A 196 5.20 3.25 -12.54
CA GLU A 196 5.03 1.84 -12.13
C GLU A 196 5.33 1.64 -10.63
N SER A 197 6.30 2.37 -10.09
CA SER A 197 6.63 2.31 -8.67
C SER A 197 5.57 2.95 -7.76
N GLY A 198 4.78 3.87 -8.27
CA GLY A 198 3.86 4.72 -7.49
C GLY A 198 4.55 5.80 -6.66
N TRP A 199 5.90 5.94 -6.73
CA TRP A 199 6.68 6.95 -6.00
C TRP A 199 7.18 8.07 -6.93
N ASP A 200 6.48 8.35 -7.95
CA ASP A 200 6.66 9.26 -9.10
C ASP A 200 7.95 10.09 -9.11
N ASN A 201 8.04 11.16 -8.33
CA ASN A 201 9.20 12.06 -8.27
C ASN A 201 10.12 11.83 -7.04
N SER A 202 10.08 10.65 -6.42
CA SER A 202 10.86 10.34 -5.21
C SER A 202 12.36 10.57 -5.40
N PRO A 203 13.09 11.10 -4.39
CA PRO A 203 14.55 11.22 -4.42
C PRO A 203 15.28 9.87 -4.56
N ARG A 204 14.60 8.75 -4.30
CA ARG A 204 15.12 7.40 -4.56
C ARG A 204 15.63 7.23 -6.00
N TRP A 205 15.03 7.96 -6.94
CA TRP A 205 15.34 7.91 -8.37
C TRP A 205 16.35 8.97 -8.83
N ASP A 206 16.83 9.81 -7.92
CA ASP A 206 17.86 10.81 -8.23
C ASP A 206 19.28 10.22 -8.22
N VAL A 207 19.49 9.14 -7.43
CA VAL A 207 20.81 8.50 -7.28
C VAL A 207 21.24 7.67 -8.48
N CYS A 208 20.29 7.06 -9.19
CA CYS A 208 20.51 6.40 -10.49
C CYS A 208 19.15 6.08 -11.14
N PRO A 209 19.15 5.71 -12.45
CA PRO A 209 17.92 5.34 -13.13
C PRO A 209 17.16 4.22 -12.39
N ILE A 210 15.86 4.41 -12.16
CA ILE A 210 15.01 3.45 -11.43
C ILE A 210 15.09 2.01 -12.01
N VAL A 211 15.25 1.88 -13.32
CA VAL A 211 15.38 0.59 -14.00
C VAL A 211 16.68 -0.15 -13.65
N GLU A 212 17.62 0.53 -13.04
CA GLU A 212 18.88 -0.05 -12.54
C GLU A 212 18.85 -0.39 -11.06
N LEU A 213 17.73 -0.21 -10.37
CA LEU A 213 17.59 -0.50 -8.95
C LEU A 213 16.87 -1.82 -8.70
N TYR A 214 17.25 -2.49 -7.62
CA TYR A 214 16.40 -3.44 -6.90
C TYR A 214 15.72 -2.69 -5.76
N PRO A 215 14.45 -2.25 -5.93
CA PRO A 215 13.74 -1.50 -4.90
C PRO A 215 13.34 -2.42 -3.74
N VAL A 216 13.51 -1.94 -2.50
CA VAL A 216 13.17 -2.71 -1.29
C VAL A 216 11.67 -3.01 -1.24
N ASP A 217 10.84 -1.99 -1.46
CA ASP A 217 9.38 -2.11 -1.41
C ASP A 217 8.81 -3.09 -2.43
N LEU A 218 9.27 -3.03 -3.69
CA LEU A 218 8.82 -3.97 -4.72
C LEU A 218 9.08 -5.42 -4.31
N ASN A 219 10.30 -5.69 -3.84
CA ASN A 219 10.67 -7.04 -3.46
C ASN A 219 9.88 -7.52 -2.23
N CYS A 220 9.58 -6.65 -1.29
CA CYS A 220 8.69 -6.95 -0.16
C CYS A 220 7.23 -7.16 -0.60
N PHE A 221 6.72 -6.38 -1.54
CA PHE A 221 5.40 -6.63 -2.13
C PHE A 221 5.34 -7.97 -2.85
N MET A 222 6.42 -8.42 -3.48
CA MET A 222 6.48 -9.76 -4.07
C MET A 222 6.54 -10.88 -3.02
N VAL A 223 7.10 -10.65 -1.83
CA VAL A 223 6.98 -11.57 -0.69
C VAL A 223 5.51 -11.72 -0.27
N LEU A 224 4.78 -10.59 -0.11
CA LEU A 224 3.34 -10.61 0.17
C LEU A 224 2.56 -11.29 -0.94
N PHE A 225 2.96 -11.07 -2.20
CA PHE A 225 2.36 -11.73 -3.35
C PHE A 225 2.44 -13.26 -3.20
N TYR A 226 3.65 -13.80 -3.02
CA TYR A 226 3.86 -15.24 -2.92
C TYR A 226 3.16 -15.86 -1.70
N ARG A 227 3.24 -15.19 -0.56
CA ARG A 227 2.51 -15.58 0.68
C ARG A 227 1.00 -15.64 0.45
N SER A 228 0.46 -14.64 -0.24
CA SER A 228 -0.98 -14.58 -0.56
C SER A 228 -1.37 -15.68 -1.54
N MET A 229 -0.53 -15.96 -2.54
CA MET A 229 -0.77 -17.04 -3.50
C MET A 229 -0.76 -18.41 -2.83
N ALA A 230 0.19 -18.67 -1.93
CA ALA A 230 0.23 -19.90 -1.16
C ALA A 230 -1.07 -20.08 -0.35
N LYS A 231 -1.50 -19.03 0.33
CA LYS A 231 -2.73 -19.08 1.14
C LYS A 231 -4.01 -19.24 0.30
N MET A 232 -4.09 -18.57 -0.84
CA MET A 232 -5.21 -18.74 -1.77
C MET A 232 -5.25 -20.15 -2.36
N ALA A 233 -4.10 -20.74 -2.72
CA ALA A 233 -3.99 -22.12 -3.18
C ALA A 233 -4.53 -23.10 -2.12
N GLU A 234 -4.14 -22.94 -0.84
CA GLU A 234 -4.68 -23.76 0.27
C GLU A 234 -6.21 -23.69 0.34
N TYR A 235 -6.81 -22.47 0.28
CA TYR A 235 -8.26 -22.29 0.32
C TYR A 235 -8.98 -22.91 -0.89
N LEU A 236 -8.30 -23.01 -2.02
CA LEU A 236 -8.80 -23.62 -3.24
C LEU A 236 -8.56 -25.14 -3.32
N GLY A 237 -7.78 -25.69 -2.37
CA GLY A 237 -7.41 -27.11 -2.35
C GLY A 237 -6.32 -27.47 -3.39
N GLU A 238 -5.48 -26.49 -3.76
CA GLU A 238 -4.36 -26.65 -4.69
C GLU A 238 -3.03 -26.76 -3.94
N ASP A 239 -2.00 -27.20 -4.65
CA ASP A 239 -0.64 -27.29 -4.10
C ASP A 239 -0.03 -25.87 -3.90
N ALA A 240 0.20 -25.52 -2.66
CA ALA A 240 0.80 -24.24 -2.27
C ALA A 240 2.34 -24.27 -2.23
N SER A 241 2.97 -25.44 -2.35
CA SER A 241 4.40 -25.63 -2.08
C SER A 241 5.30 -24.80 -2.99
N GLY A 242 4.93 -24.63 -4.26
CA GLY A 242 5.66 -23.82 -5.22
C GLY A 242 5.67 -22.33 -4.85
N TRP A 243 4.56 -21.81 -4.34
CA TRP A 243 4.46 -20.41 -3.88
C TRP A 243 5.24 -20.18 -2.60
N ALA A 244 5.13 -21.09 -1.64
CA ALA A 244 5.89 -21.03 -0.39
C ALA A 244 7.42 -21.09 -0.65
N ALA A 245 7.86 -21.93 -1.58
CA ALA A 245 9.28 -21.99 -1.96
C ALA A 245 9.78 -20.67 -2.58
N LYS A 246 8.96 -20.01 -3.41
CA LYS A 246 9.29 -18.68 -3.97
C LYS A 246 9.35 -17.59 -2.90
N GLU A 247 8.44 -17.62 -1.92
CA GLU A 247 8.46 -16.69 -0.77
C GLU A 247 9.78 -16.83 0.01
N VAL A 248 10.15 -18.05 0.38
CA VAL A 248 11.40 -18.33 1.13
C VAL A 248 12.62 -17.86 0.35
N ALA A 249 12.73 -18.25 -0.92
CA ALA A 249 13.88 -17.88 -1.75
C ALA A 249 14.02 -16.36 -1.94
N LEU A 250 12.92 -15.65 -2.11
CA LEU A 250 12.93 -14.19 -2.23
C LEU A 250 13.27 -13.51 -0.91
N THR A 251 12.74 -14.00 0.21
CA THR A 251 13.07 -13.53 1.56
C THR A 251 14.58 -13.62 1.82
N GLU A 252 15.18 -14.80 1.59
CA GLU A 252 16.63 -15.01 1.74
C GLU A 252 17.42 -14.06 0.82
N ARG A 253 16.91 -13.82 -0.38
CA ARG A 253 17.57 -12.93 -1.34
C ARG A 253 17.52 -11.46 -0.90
N ILE A 254 16.39 -10.97 -0.37
CA ILE A 254 16.26 -9.62 0.21
C ILE A 254 17.23 -9.45 1.37
N GLU A 255 17.21 -10.38 2.34
CA GLU A 255 18.05 -10.33 3.54
C GLU A 255 19.55 -10.29 3.21
N ASN A 256 19.97 -11.04 2.20
CA ASN A 256 21.38 -11.11 1.78
C ASN A 256 21.81 -9.98 0.83
N THR A 257 20.89 -9.17 0.32
CA THR A 257 21.22 -8.25 -0.77
C THR A 257 20.86 -6.80 -0.49
N LEU A 258 19.77 -6.53 0.25
CA LEU A 258 19.19 -5.19 0.36
C LEU A 258 19.38 -4.51 1.73
N PHE A 259 20.07 -5.14 2.66
CA PHE A 259 20.48 -4.51 3.91
C PHE A 259 21.90 -3.98 3.79
N ASP A 260 22.10 -2.68 4.02
CA ASP A 260 23.40 -2.03 4.09
C ASP A 260 23.85 -1.93 5.54
N GLU A 261 24.82 -2.75 5.92
CA GLU A 261 25.39 -2.79 7.28
C GLU A 261 26.01 -1.42 7.68
N SER A 262 26.50 -0.65 6.72
CA SER A 262 27.12 0.66 6.99
C SER A 262 26.11 1.74 7.34
N GLN A 263 24.90 1.66 6.78
CA GLN A 263 23.77 2.54 7.08
C GLN A 263 22.87 1.99 8.18
N GLY A 264 22.98 0.68 8.50
CA GLY A 264 22.07 -0.03 9.40
C GLY A 264 20.64 -0.08 8.88
N ALA A 265 20.45 -0.12 7.56
CA ALA A 265 19.14 0.06 6.93
C ALA A 265 18.95 -0.83 5.71
N TYR A 266 17.69 -1.19 5.45
CA TYR A 266 17.30 -1.70 4.14
C TYR A 266 17.19 -0.55 3.14
N VAL A 267 17.89 -0.66 2.02
CA VAL A 267 17.95 0.36 0.99
C VAL A 267 17.95 -0.25 -0.40
N ASP A 268 17.51 0.52 -1.37
CA ASP A 268 17.58 0.14 -2.77
C ASP A 268 19.04 -0.09 -3.17
N ARG A 269 19.28 -1.05 -4.05
CA ARG A 269 20.62 -1.40 -4.51
C ARG A 269 20.71 -1.38 -6.02
N ASN A 270 21.73 -0.70 -6.56
CA ASN A 270 21.97 -0.72 -7.99
C ASN A 270 22.32 -2.15 -8.45
N ARG A 271 21.51 -2.70 -9.37
CA ARG A 271 21.62 -4.08 -9.86
C ARG A 271 22.81 -4.34 -10.78
N LEU A 272 23.39 -3.27 -11.35
CA LEU A 272 24.52 -3.35 -12.25
C LEU A 272 25.87 -3.20 -11.51
N THR A 273 25.94 -2.24 -10.59
CA THR A 273 27.17 -1.90 -9.86
C THR A 273 27.24 -2.53 -8.47
N GLY A 274 26.08 -2.90 -7.88
CA GLY A 274 26.00 -3.37 -6.50
C GLY A 274 26.07 -2.28 -5.44
N ILE A 275 26.09 -0.99 -5.84
CA ILE A 275 26.16 0.14 -4.91
C ILE A 275 24.79 0.33 -4.25
N PHE A 276 24.78 0.54 -2.94
CA PHE A 276 23.60 0.87 -2.17
C PHE A 276 23.17 2.33 -2.36
N SER A 277 21.86 2.57 -2.38
CA SER A 277 21.30 3.91 -2.36
C SER A 277 21.53 4.57 -1.00
N THR A 278 21.68 5.89 -1.00
CA THR A 278 21.71 6.72 0.21
C THR A 278 20.34 7.35 0.55
N ALA A 279 19.37 7.19 -0.34
CA ALA A 279 18.03 7.77 -0.18
C ALA A 279 17.16 6.89 0.72
N LEU A 280 17.09 7.22 2.01
CA LEU A 280 16.18 6.58 2.95
C LEU A 280 14.74 7.08 2.76
N SER A 281 13.79 6.14 2.82
CA SER A 281 12.36 6.40 2.68
C SER A 281 11.56 5.37 3.49
N PRO A 282 10.23 5.53 3.66
CA PRO A 282 9.39 4.50 4.28
C PRO A 282 9.49 3.11 3.62
N ALA A 283 9.94 3.02 2.36
CA ALA A 283 10.25 1.73 1.71
C ALA A 283 11.27 0.91 2.49
N SER A 284 12.19 1.55 3.21
CA SER A 284 13.20 0.89 4.07
C SER A 284 12.59 0.08 5.22
N PHE A 285 11.36 0.36 5.60
CA PHE A 285 10.63 -0.36 6.66
C PHE A 285 9.77 -1.52 6.13
N MET A 286 9.68 -1.69 4.83
CA MET A 286 8.87 -2.75 4.24
C MET A 286 9.28 -4.17 4.67
N PRO A 287 10.57 -4.50 4.90
CA PRO A 287 10.94 -5.80 5.45
C PRO A 287 10.35 -6.07 6.85
N LEU A 288 10.16 -5.04 7.67
CA LEU A 288 9.46 -5.16 8.95
C LEU A 288 7.96 -5.42 8.71
N PHE A 289 7.34 -4.66 7.80
CA PHE A 289 5.92 -4.80 7.49
C PHE A 289 5.57 -6.22 6.99
N VAL A 290 6.42 -6.80 6.16
CA VAL A 290 6.19 -8.16 5.66
C VAL A 290 6.74 -9.26 6.59
N GLY A 291 7.36 -8.87 7.71
CA GLY A 291 7.79 -9.79 8.77
C GLY A 291 9.00 -10.67 8.40
N ILE A 292 9.93 -10.14 7.60
CA ILE A 292 11.13 -10.88 7.16
C ILE A 292 12.43 -10.38 7.77
N ALA A 293 12.45 -9.20 8.37
CA ALA A 293 13.65 -8.64 8.99
C ALA A 293 14.09 -9.48 10.22
N SER A 294 15.39 -9.64 10.43
CA SER A 294 15.88 -10.15 11.71
C SER A 294 15.59 -9.17 12.85
N GLU A 295 15.50 -9.67 14.10
CA GLU A 295 15.27 -8.80 15.28
C GLU A 295 16.36 -7.72 15.41
N GLU A 296 17.61 -8.04 15.09
CA GLU A 296 18.72 -7.08 15.12
C GLU A 296 18.55 -5.97 14.09
N ARG A 297 18.19 -6.32 12.84
CA ARG A 297 17.96 -5.35 11.77
C ARG A 297 16.69 -4.53 12.03
N ALA A 298 15.65 -5.13 12.56
CA ALA A 298 14.45 -4.42 12.98
C ALA A 298 14.75 -3.41 14.10
N ALA A 299 15.62 -3.75 15.05
CA ALA A 299 16.07 -2.83 16.08
C ALA A 299 16.86 -1.65 15.50
N ALA A 300 17.74 -1.87 14.52
CA ALA A 300 18.45 -0.82 13.80
C ALA A 300 17.45 0.12 13.07
N MET A 301 16.45 -0.44 12.41
CA MET A 301 15.39 0.34 11.75
C MET A 301 14.55 1.15 12.75
N ASN A 302 14.30 0.65 13.96
CA ASN A 302 13.62 1.40 15.00
C ASN A 302 14.43 2.63 15.46
N VAL A 303 15.77 2.52 15.54
CA VAL A 303 16.65 3.67 15.83
C VAL A 303 16.48 4.74 14.73
N ILE A 304 16.49 4.33 13.46
CA ILE A 304 16.29 5.22 12.31
C ILE A 304 14.89 5.87 12.33
N ALA A 305 13.85 5.12 12.71
CA ALA A 305 12.49 5.63 12.81
C ALA A 305 12.35 6.74 13.87
N ARG A 306 13.12 6.67 14.96
CA ARG A 306 13.11 7.68 16.06
C ARG A 306 14.04 8.86 15.80
N ASP A 307 14.83 8.82 14.75
CA ASP A 307 15.75 9.92 14.42
C ASP A 307 14.96 11.11 13.85
N THR A 308 15.01 12.24 14.55
CA THR A 308 14.34 13.49 14.17
C THR A 308 14.92 14.14 12.93
N SER A 309 16.14 13.78 12.54
CA SER A 309 16.75 14.20 11.29
C SER A 309 16.30 13.33 10.11
N LYS A 310 15.63 12.18 10.36
CA LYS A 310 15.21 11.24 9.34
C LYS A 310 13.68 11.13 9.22
N PHE A 311 13.02 10.47 10.16
CA PHE A 311 11.60 10.13 10.00
C PHE A 311 10.69 10.60 11.13
N TYR A 312 11.25 10.86 12.32
CA TYR A 312 10.45 11.16 13.49
C TYR A 312 9.99 12.62 13.51
N PRO A 313 8.71 12.90 13.86
CA PRO A 313 7.65 11.94 14.10
C PRO A 313 6.72 11.71 12.87
N GLY A 314 6.96 12.36 11.75
CA GLY A 314 5.99 12.50 10.65
C GLY A 314 6.05 11.39 9.59
N MET A 315 7.06 10.51 9.63
CA MET A 315 7.29 9.47 8.62
C MET A 315 7.20 10.00 7.17
N PRO A 316 8.03 11.01 6.79
CA PRO A 316 8.03 11.59 5.45
C PRO A 316 8.44 10.56 4.38
N THR A 317 8.03 10.78 3.13
CA THR A 317 8.39 9.90 1.99
C THR A 317 9.87 9.93 1.61
N ALA A 318 10.60 10.91 2.08
CA ALA A 318 12.06 10.96 2.06
C ALA A 318 12.55 11.41 3.44
N ALA A 319 13.62 10.82 3.95
CA ALA A 319 14.21 11.28 5.21
C ALA A 319 14.51 12.78 5.17
N TYR A 320 14.34 13.49 6.29
CA TYR A 320 14.52 14.94 6.32
C TYR A 320 15.93 15.41 5.93
N ASP A 321 16.94 14.54 6.12
CA ASP A 321 18.33 14.75 5.75
C ASP A 321 18.68 14.15 4.37
N CYS A 322 17.71 13.61 3.66
CA CYS A 322 17.93 13.05 2.34
C CYS A 322 18.27 14.16 1.35
N GLU A 323 19.32 13.97 0.54
CA GLU A 323 19.56 14.82 -0.61
C GLU A 323 18.34 14.76 -1.55
N GLY A 324 17.86 15.92 -1.96
CA GLY A 324 16.62 16.01 -2.76
C GLY A 324 15.31 16.05 -1.93
N TYR A 325 15.36 16.08 -0.60
CA TYR A 325 14.19 16.45 0.20
C TYR A 325 13.81 17.91 -0.08
N ASP A 326 12.63 18.15 -0.65
CA ASP A 326 12.15 19.51 -0.95
C ASP A 326 10.68 19.74 -0.53
N ASN A 327 10.08 18.75 0.15
CA ASN A 327 8.70 18.77 0.62
C ASN A 327 7.69 18.90 -0.53
N ASP A 328 7.99 18.37 -1.71
CA ASP A 328 7.11 18.34 -2.87
C ASP A 328 6.71 16.91 -3.24
N TYR A 329 5.42 16.65 -3.35
CA TYR A 329 4.77 15.41 -3.79
C TYR A 329 5.36 14.15 -3.09
N TRP A 330 6.21 13.33 -3.73
CA TRP A 330 6.88 12.17 -3.12
C TRP A 330 8.29 12.49 -2.57
N ARG A 331 8.64 13.76 -2.43
CA ARG A 331 9.96 14.25 -1.98
C ARG A 331 9.93 14.79 -0.54
N GLY A 332 9.05 14.29 0.32
CA GLY A 332 9.03 14.73 1.72
C GLY A 332 7.66 14.66 2.42
N PRO A 333 6.53 15.08 1.83
CA PRO A 333 5.23 14.94 2.48
C PRO A 333 4.97 13.51 2.95
N THR A 334 4.20 13.38 4.05
CA THR A 334 3.73 12.08 4.52
C THR A 334 2.60 11.59 3.62
N TRP A 335 2.79 10.43 3.01
CA TRP A 335 1.77 9.68 2.31
C TRP A 335 1.30 8.53 3.19
N LEU A 336 0.00 8.45 3.42
CA LEU A 336 -0.57 7.62 4.49
C LEU A 336 -0.40 6.12 4.26
N ASN A 337 -0.38 5.66 3.01
CA ASN A 337 -0.17 4.25 2.67
C ASN A 337 1.23 3.76 3.10
N VAL A 338 2.27 4.44 2.64
CA VAL A 338 3.66 4.02 2.94
C VAL A 338 4.05 4.30 4.38
N ALA A 339 3.49 5.36 5.00
CA ALA A 339 3.64 5.60 6.41
C ALA A 339 2.95 4.50 7.25
N PHE A 340 1.76 4.03 6.82
CA PHE A 340 1.08 2.92 7.47
C PHE A 340 1.92 1.65 7.46
N PHE A 341 2.51 1.27 6.34
CA PHE A 341 3.36 0.09 6.26
C PHE A 341 4.55 0.18 7.21
N ALA A 342 5.21 1.34 7.26
CA ALA A 342 6.34 1.55 8.17
C ALA A 342 5.93 1.45 9.63
N VAL A 343 4.85 2.16 10.04
CA VAL A 343 4.36 2.17 11.43
C VAL A 343 3.85 0.80 11.85
N LYS A 344 3.11 0.11 10.96
CA LYS A 344 2.61 -1.24 11.24
C LYS A 344 3.74 -2.24 11.38
N GLY A 345 4.77 -2.15 10.53
CA GLY A 345 5.97 -2.99 10.65
C GLY A 345 6.67 -2.80 12.00
N LEU A 346 6.88 -1.56 12.44
CA LEU A 346 7.44 -1.26 13.76
C LEU A 346 6.57 -1.82 14.89
N TYR A 347 5.26 -1.67 14.80
CA TYR A 347 4.32 -2.18 15.80
C TYR A 347 4.37 -3.70 15.91
N ASP A 348 4.36 -4.41 14.78
CA ASP A 348 4.35 -5.87 14.74
C ASP A 348 5.67 -6.50 15.23
N TYR A 349 6.77 -5.75 15.15
CA TYR A 349 8.05 -6.13 15.76
C TYR A 349 8.18 -5.74 17.25
N GLY A 350 7.11 -5.23 17.87
CA GLY A 350 7.08 -4.90 19.28
C GLY A 350 7.63 -3.52 19.64
N PHE A 351 7.99 -2.68 18.66
CA PHE A 351 8.39 -1.28 18.90
C PHE A 351 7.16 -0.40 19.05
N THR A 352 6.27 -0.79 19.96
CA THR A 352 4.94 -0.20 20.14
C THR A 352 4.98 1.27 20.51
N ASP A 353 5.90 1.69 21.38
CA ASP A 353 6.03 3.11 21.78
C ASP A 353 6.36 3.97 20.54
N THR A 354 7.33 3.57 19.72
CA THR A 354 7.71 4.28 18.49
C THR A 354 6.54 4.33 17.50
N ALA A 355 5.92 3.19 17.27
CA ALA A 355 4.79 3.08 16.35
C ALA A 355 3.60 3.94 16.77
N CYS A 356 3.23 3.92 18.07
CA CYS A 356 2.12 4.70 18.61
C CYS A 356 2.41 6.21 18.57
N GLU A 357 3.64 6.65 18.89
CA GLU A 357 4.02 8.07 18.83
C GLU A 357 3.94 8.62 17.40
N ILE A 358 4.46 7.87 16.41
CA ILE A 358 4.39 8.25 15.00
C ILE A 358 2.94 8.23 14.50
N ARG A 359 2.17 7.18 14.83
CA ARG A 359 0.74 7.08 14.53
C ARG A 359 -0.06 8.27 15.05
N GLU A 360 0.09 8.62 16.32
CA GLU A 360 -0.61 9.77 16.92
C GLU A 360 -0.26 11.08 16.22
N PHE A 361 1.00 11.26 15.81
CA PHE A 361 1.39 12.42 15.04
C PHE A 361 0.71 12.44 13.66
N ILE A 362 0.70 11.31 12.95
CA ILE A 362 0.03 11.18 11.64
C ILE A 362 -1.48 11.46 11.77
N LEU A 363 -2.15 10.85 12.75
CA LEU A 363 -3.57 11.10 12.99
C LEU A 363 -3.84 12.57 13.35
N SER A 364 -2.92 13.23 14.10
CA SER A 364 -3.07 14.65 14.42
C SER A 364 -3.09 15.52 13.16
N MET A 365 -2.32 15.16 12.12
CA MET A 365 -2.39 15.87 10.84
C MET A 365 -3.80 15.77 10.22
N ALA A 366 -4.42 14.59 10.23
CA ALA A 366 -5.78 14.44 9.72
C ALA A 366 -6.81 15.21 10.56
N TYR A 367 -6.74 15.15 11.88
CA TYR A 367 -7.67 15.85 12.76
C TYR A 367 -7.62 17.37 12.58
N GLU A 368 -6.41 17.94 12.45
CA GLU A 368 -6.20 19.39 12.28
C GLU A 368 -6.72 19.89 10.92
N ASN A 369 -6.88 19.02 9.93
CA ASN A 369 -7.35 19.37 8.59
C ASN A 369 -8.81 19.03 8.33
N LEU A 370 -9.54 18.40 9.28
CA LEU A 370 -10.97 18.13 9.08
C LEU A 370 -11.76 19.40 8.69
N PRO A 371 -12.76 19.28 7.80
CA PRO A 371 -13.28 18.05 7.18
C PRO A 371 -12.55 17.58 5.90
N MET A 372 -11.39 18.13 5.59
CA MET A 372 -10.60 17.74 4.42
C MET A 372 -9.78 16.46 4.74
N ILE A 373 -9.93 15.45 3.88
CA ILE A 373 -9.05 14.27 3.85
C ILE A 373 -8.10 14.46 2.68
N CYS A 374 -6.88 14.91 2.98
CA CYS A 374 -5.94 15.31 1.95
C CYS A 374 -5.15 14.14 1.37
N GLU A 375 -4.66 14.30 0.14
CA GLU A 375 -3.89 13.29 -0.56
C GLU A 375 -2.58 12.96 0.16
N ASN A 376 -1.90 13.98 0.66
CA ASN A 376 -0.72 13.87 1.51
C ASN A 376 -0.66 15.06 2.49
N TYR A 377 0.26 15.00 3.45
CA TYR A 377 0.37 15.99 4.51
C TYR A 377 1.83 16.44 4.65
N ASP A 378 2.03 17.74 4.86
CA ASP A 378 3.34 18.28 5.24
C ASP A 378 3.73 17.76 6.63
N SER A 379 4.74 16.91 6.69
CA SER A 379 5.20 16.26 7.91
C SER A 379 5.77 17.21 8.98
N LYS A 380 6.09 18.48 8.62
CA LYS A 380 6.61 19.50 9.54
C LYS A 380 5.52 20.47 10.00
N THR A 381 4.67 20.93 9.08
CA THR A 381 3.64 21.93 9.38
C THR A 381 2.26 21.33 9.63
N ARG A 382 2.08 20.02 9.40
CA ARG A 382 0.83 19.23 9.48
C ARG A 382 -0.26 19.67 8.49
N LYS A 383 0.02 20.58 7.57
CA LYS A 383 -0.95 21.05 6.59
C LYS A 383 -1.21 19.98 5.55
N GLY A 384 -2.50 19.75 5.26
CA GLY A 384 -2.94 18.93 4.15
C GLY A 384 -2.59 19.55 2.81
N ARG A 385 -2.26 18.72 1.83
CA ARG A 385 -1.78 19.10 0.50
C ARG A 385 -2.54 18.36 -0.60
N CYS A 386 -2.45 18.89 -1.81
CA CYS A 386 -3.02 18.32 -3.03
C CYS A 386 -4.55 18.15 -2.96
N CYS A 387 -5.09 17.01 -3.33
CA CYS A 387 -6.52 16.73 -3.29
C CYS A 387 -7.05 16.75 -1.84
N LYS A 388 -8.31 17.22 -1.65
CA LYS A 388 -8.91 17.44 -0.32
C LYS A 388 -10.01 16.44 0.06
N ALA A 389 -10.30 15.49 -0.81
CA ALA A 389 -11.25 14.39 -0.57
C ALA A 389 -10.67 13.11 -1.21
N PHE A 390 -9.53 12.65 -0.71
CA PHE A 390 -8.76 11.57 -1.30
C PHE A 390 -9.07 10.24 -0.62
N SER A 391 -9.67 9.31 -1.36
CA SER A 391 -10.23 8.08 -0.80
C SER A 391 -9.17 7.09 -0.31
N TRP A 392 -8.02 7.00 -0.94
CA TRP A 392 -6.92 6.18 -0.43
C TRP A 392 -6.48 6.67 0.96
N SER A 393 -6.34 8.01 1.16
CA SER A 393 -6.02 8.56 2.47
C SER A 393 -7.10 8.24 3.49
N ALA A 394 -8.39 8.34 3.09
CA ALA A 394 -9.52 7.94 3.93
C ALA A 394 -9.42 6.46 4.34
N ALA A 395 -9.09 5.57 3.38
CA ALA A 395 -8.90 4.16 3.65
C ALA A 395 -7.79 3.92 4.69
N PHE A 396 -6.62 4.49 4.51
CA PHE A 396 -5.52 4.29 5.45
C PHE A 396 -5.73 4.96 6.82
N LEU A 397 -6.45 6.08 6.92
CA LEU A 397 -6.83 6.66 8.20
C LEU A 397 -7.74 5.73 9.01
N ILE A 398 -8.70 5.07 8.35
CA ILE A 398 -9.51 4.02 8.97
C ILE A 398 -8.61 2.89 9.48
N GLU A 399 -7.66 2.42 8.66
CA GLU A 399 -6.74 1.35 9.05
C GLU A 399 -5.80 1.78 10.20
N PHE A 400 -5.30 3.02 10.22
CA PHE A 400 -4.54 3.57 11.35
C PHE A 400 -5.33 3.59 12.65
N ILE A 401 -6.64 3.80 12.59
CA ILE A 401 -7.51 3.81 13.77
C ILE A 401 -7.84 2.39 14.23
N LEU A 402 -8.11 1.46 13.30
CA LEU A 402 -8.68 0.15 13.61
C LEU A 402 -7.66 -0.98 13.78
N GLN A 403 -6.39 -0.79 13.39
CA GLN A 403 -5.38 -1.86 13.44
C GLN A 403 -4.28 -1.69 14.51
N PHE A 404 -4.39 -0.67 15.38
CA PHE A 404 -3.40 -0.40 16.42
C PHE A 404 -4.03 -0.34 17.81
#